data_e5ba54f83923558d1a3da696408f04c8
#
_entry.id   e5ba54f83923558d1a3da696408f04c8
#
_cell.length_a   1.000
_cell.length_b   1.000
_cell.length_c   1.000
_cell.angle_alpha   90.00
_cell.angle_beta   90.00
_cell.angle_gamma   90.00
#
_symmetry.space_group_name_H-M   'P 1'
#
loop_
_entity.id
_entity.type
_entity.pdbx_description
1 polymer ?
#
loop_
_entity_poly.entity_id
_entity_poly.type
_entity_poly.pdbx_seq_one_letter_code
_entity_poly.pdbx_strand_id
1 'polypeptide(L)'
;GQHPETLIPDFMAASQGTPAAMVLGKPVFGPEAPALRVNGRKVSNAWANLETLGMGIGDSLYGFRVYPIAPLMRVMHGTRFMRRFDFDPEAVVRLCWAGVRPINIDAPVRYFSAQEGGVSHFKYLRDNVLLTWMHTRLFIGFVLRLPLLVWRRLTN
;
A
#
# COMPACT_ATOMS: atom_id res chain seq x y z
N GLY A 1 -17.13 -11.88 1.52
CA GLY A 1 -15.76 -11.33 1.56
C GLY A 1 -15.52 -10.34 2.70
N GLN A 2 -14.27 -10.06 2.94
CA GLN A 2 -13.87 -9.07 3.95
C GLN A 2 -13.97 -7.63 3.43
N HIS A 3 -14.14 -7.45 2.13
CA HIS A 3 -14.13 -6.16 1.46
C HIS A 3 -15.52 -5.82 0.92
N PRO A 4 -15.94 -4.55 1.01
CA PRO A 4 -17.25 -4.13 0.52
C PRO A 4 -17.24 -4.02 -1.02
N GLU A 5 -17.95 -4.91 -1.68
CA GLU A 5 -18.10 -4.90 -3.15
C GLU A 5 -18.79 -3.63 -3.66
N THR A 6 -19.61 -3.02 -2.81
CA THR A 6 -20.33 -1.77 -3.11
C THR A 6 -19.41 -0.59 -3.40
N LEU A 7 -18.13 -0.64 -2.98
CA LEU A 7 -17.14 0.41 -3.25
C LEU A 7 -16.40 0.23 -4.59
N ILE A 8 -16.61 -0.88 -5.30
CA ILE A 8 -15.93 -1.10 -6.59
C ILE A 8 -16.18 0.03 -7.58
N PRO A 9 -17.43 0.53 -7.78
CA PRO A 9 -17.69 1.63 -8.68
C PRO A 9 -16.93 2.91 -8.31
N ASP A 10 -16.85 3.24 -7.01
CA ASP A 10 -16.15 4.45 -6.53
C ASP A 10 -14.63 4.35 -6.78
N PHE A 11 -14.05 3.17 -6.53
CA PHE A 11 -12.63 2.92 -6.82
C PHE A 11 -12.33 3.01 -8.31
N MET A 12 -13.21 2.46 -9.15
CA MET A 12 -13.07 2.53 -10.60
C MET A 12 -13.20 3.96 -11.10
N ALA A 13 -14.19 4.71 -10.63
CA ALA A 13 -14.38 6.12 -10.99
C ALA A 13 -13.17 6.97 -10.59
N ALA A 14 -12.66 6.80 -9.37
CA ALA A 14 -11.47 7.52 -8.88
C ALA A 14 -10.20 7.19 -9.68
N SER A 15 -10.11 5.99 -10.27
CA SER A 15 -8.95 5.56 -11.06
C SER A 15 -8.89 6.14 -12.47
N GLN A 16 -10.01 6.67 -12.99
CA GLN A 16 -10.15 7.12 -14.39
C GLN A 16 -9.58 8.53 -14.66
N GLY A 17 -8.94 9.16 -13.67
CA GLY A 17 -8.34 10.47 -13.83
C GLY A 17 -7.18 10.48 -14.85
N THR A 18 -6.87 11.66 -15.36
CA THR A 18 -5.69 11.88 -16.22
C THR A 18 -4.78 12.90 -15.55
N PRO A 19 -3.54 12.51 -15.15
CA PRO A 19 -2.94 11.18 -15.25
C PRO A 19 -3.60 10.15 -14.33
N ALA A 20 -3.52 8.86 -14.74
CA ALA A 20 -4.08 7.77 -13.98
C ALA A 20 -3.47 7.69 -12.57
N ALA A 21 -4.32 7.69 -11.55
CA ALA A 21 -3.95 7.55 -10.15
C ALA A 21 -4.00 6.08 -9.69
N MET A 22 -3.31 5.74 -8.61
CA MET A 22 -3.60 4.52 -7.88
C MET A 22 -4.63 4.81 -6.78
N VAL A 23 -5.63 3.95 -6.65
CA VAL A 23 -6.66 4.08 -5.62
C VAL A 23 -6.40 3.06 -4.52
N LEU A 24 -6.23 3.55 -3.30
CA LEU A 24 -5.90 2.76 -2.13
C LEU A 24 -7.08 2.73 -1.17
N GLY A 25 -7.50 1.55 -0.76
CA GLY A 25 -8.42 1.41 0.35
C GLY A 25 -7.73 1.79 1.66
N LYS A 26 -8.38 2.62 2.45
CA LYS A 26 -7.98 2.91 3.82
C LYS A 26 -8.93 2.17 4.75
N PRO A 27 -8.45 1.13 5.45
CA PRO A 27 -9.33 0.29 6.23
C PRO A 27 -9.93 1.04 7.41
N VAL A 28 -11.26 0.98 7.52
CA VAL A 28 -12.00 1.40 8.71
C VAL A 28 -12.27 0.14 9.53
N PHE A 29 -11.61 0.06 10.68
CA PHE A 29 -11.68 -1.11 11.56
C PHE A 29 -12.83 -1.02 12.53
N GLY A 30 -13.56 -2.12 12.69
CA GLY A 30 -14.50 -2.32 13.77
C GLY A 30 -13.80 -2.69 15.11
N PRO A 31 -14.56 -2.76 16.20
CA PRO A 31 -14.02 -3.09 17.53
C PRO A 31 -13.41 -4.49 17.61
N GLU A 32 -13.78 -5.39 16.70
CA GLU A 32 -13.27 -6.76 16.59
C GLU A 32 -11.86 -6.86 16.03
N ALA A 33 -11.30 -5.75 15.50
CA ALA A 33 -10.01 -5.77 14.85
C ALA A 33 -8.86 -6.01 15.86
N PRO A 34 -7.97 -7.01 15.63
CA PRO A 34 -6.86 -7.28 16.51
C PRO A 34 -5.90 -6.09 16.62
N ALA A 35 -5.72 -5.54 17.83
CA ALA A 35 -4.89 -4.34 18.08
C ALA A 35 -3.45 -4.48 17.55
N LEU A 36 -2.88 -5.68 17.63
CA LEU A 36 -1.54 -5.96 17.11
C LEU A 36 -1.43 -5.77 15.58
N ARG A 37 -2.48 -6.14 14.84
CA ARG A 37 -2.54 -5.92 13.38
C ARG A 37 -2.70 -4.45 13.04
N VAL A 38 -3.56 -3.75 13.77
CA VAL A 38 -3.77 -2.31 13.59
C VAL A 38 -2.48 -1.54 13.85
N ASN A 39 -1.76 -1.86 14.93
CA ASN A 39 -0.51 -1.19 15.27
C ASN A 39 0.64 -1.55 14.31
N GLY A 40 0.76 -2.81 13.89
CA GLY A 40 1.73 -3.21 12.87
C GLY A 40 1.56 -2.46 11.55
N ARG A 41 0.30 -2.20 11.13
CA ARG A 41 0.01 -1.38 9.94
C ARG A 41 0.50 0.06 10.08
N LYS A 42 0.33 0.66 11.27
CA LYS A 42 0.81 2.04 11.52
C LYS A 42 2.31 2.17 11.28
N VAL A 43 3.09 1.16 11.70
CA VAL A 43 4.55 1.14 11.48
C VAL A 43 4.87 1.08 9.98
N SER A 44 4.29 0.13 9.25
CA SER A 44 4.53 0.03 7.80
C SER A 44 4.05 1.28 7.04
N ASN A 45 2.91 1.84 7.42
CA ASN A 45 2.40 3.08 6.81
C ASN A 45 3.30 4.29 7.09
N ALA A 46 3.89 4.38 8.30
CA ALA A 46 4.85 5.43 8.63
C ALA A 46 6.11 5.31 7.73
N TRP A 47 6.64 4.10 7.54
CA TRP A 47 7.76 3.85 6.64
C TRP A 47 7.42 4.19 5.19
N ALA A 48 6.27 3.72 4.67
CA ALA A 48 5.85 4.01 3.30
C ALA A 48 5.69 5.52 3.04
N ASN A 49 5.15 6.27 4.01
CA ASN A 49 5.06 7.73 3.90
C ASN A 49 6.41 8.41 3.98
N LEU A 50 7.33 7.95 4.85
CA LEU A 50 8.71 8.46 4.89
C LEU A 50 9.42 8.25 3.55
N GLU A 51 9.36 7.04 3.01
CA GLU A 51 10.00 6.62 1.75
C GLU A 51 9.44 7.35 0.52
N THR A 52 8.32 8.04 0.65
CA THR A 52 7.67 8.82 -0.42
C THR A 52 7.60 10.32 -0.14
N LEU A 53 8.31 10.83 0.87
CA LEU A 53 8.24 12.23 1.33
C LEU A 53 6.81 12.67 1.70
N GLY A 54 6.01 11.78 2.26
CA GLY A 54 4.66 12.10 2.72
C GLY A 54 3.67 12.31 1.58
N MET A 55 3.65 11.44 0.58
CA MET A 55 2.65 11.50 -0.51
C MET A 55 1.22 11.14 -0.08
N GLY A 56 0.98 10.89 1.21
CA GLY A 56 -0.35 10.67 1.74
C GLY A 56 -0.87 9.24 1.54
N ILE A 57 -0.02 8.24 1.73
CA ILE A 57 -0.44 6.83 1.69
C ILE A 57 -1.25 6.53 2.95
N GLY A 58 -2.54 6.27 2.79
CA GLY A 58 -3.46 5.97 3.89
C GLY A 58 -3.24 4.59 4.49
N ASP A 59 -3.08 3.56 3.64
CA ASP A 59 -2.68 2.22 4.08
C ASP A 59 -1.90 1.50 2.97
N SER A 60 -0.70 1.03 3.32
CA SER A 60 0.20 0.32 2.40
C SER A 60 -0.02 -1.20 2.35
N LEU A 61 -0.77 -1.76 3.30
CA LEU A 61 -0.94 -3.21 3.48
C LEU A 61 -2.35 -3.71 3.17
N TYR A 62 -3.31 -2.81 2.92
CA TYR A 62 -4.68 -3.20 2.65
C TYR A 62 -4.86 -3.55 1.17
N GLY A 63 -5.25 -4.77 0.87
CA GLY A 63 -5.27 -5.31 -0.51
C GLY A 63 -6.44 -4.83 -1.39
N PHE A 64 -7.39 -4.05 -0.88
CA PHE A 64 -8.49 -3.52 -1.69
C PHE A 64 -8.07 -2.22 -2.36
N ARG A 65 -7.69 -2.29 -3.65
CA ARG A 65 -7.09 -1.17 -4.38
C ARG A 65 -7.17 -1.33 -5.89
N VAL A 66 -6.94 -0.24 -6.62
CA VAL A 66 -6.81 -0.20 -8.08
C VAL A 66 -5.46 0.39 -8.45
N TYR A 67 -4.76 -0.28 -9.35
CA TYR A 67 -3.48 0.17 -9.88
C TYR A 67 -3.56 0.52 -11.37
N PRO A 68 -2.93 1.60 -11.82
CA PRO A 68 -2.76 1.86 -13.25
C PRO A 68 -1.79 0.83 -13.85
N ILE A 69 -2.25 0.05 -14.81
CA ILE A 69 -1.54 -1.13 -15.32
C ILE A 69 -0.18 -0.78 -15.91
N ALA A 70 -0.09 0.22 -16.78
CA ALA A 70 1.15 0.53 -17.47
C ALA A 70 2.28 0.98 -16.51
N PRO A 71 2.07 1.88 -15.52
CA PRO A 71 3.07 2.16 -14.50
C PRO A 71 3.40 0.96 -13.62
N LEU A 72 2.41 0.17 -13.23
CA LEU A 72 2.63 -1.02 -12.40
C LEU A 72 3.53 -2.04 -13.12
N MET A 73 3.27 -2.32 -14.39
CA MET A 73 4.09 -3.24 -15.17
C MET A 73 5.54 -2.77 -15.27
N ARG A 74 5.79 -1.47 -15.46
CA ARG A 74 7.17 -0.91 -15.45
C ARG A 74 7.86 -1.13 -14.10
N VAL A 75 7.14 -0.91 -13.01
CA VAL A 75 7.65 -1.15 -11.65
C VAL A 75 7.97 -2.62 -11.44
N MET A 76 7.09 -3.52 -11.85
CA MET A 76 7.27 -4.97 -11.71
C MET A 76 8.46 -5.49 -12.53
N HIS A 77 8.65 -5.02 -13.75
CA HIS A 77 9.80 -5.40 -14.57
C HIS A 77 11.12 -4.88 -13.99
N GLY A 78 11.09 -3.78 -13.27
CA GLY A 78 12.27 -3.18 -12.62
C GLY A 78 12.64 -3.81 -11.27
N THR A 79 11.91 -4.81 -10.79
CA THR A 79 12.20 -5.43 -9.49
C THR A 79 12.03 -6.95 -9.50
N ARG A 80 12.93 -7.66 -8.79
CA ARG A 80 12.89 -9.12 -8.62
C ARG A 80 12.11 -9.57 -7.39
N PHE A 81 11.74 -8.64 -6.54
CA PHE A 81 11.00 -8.83 -5.29
C PHE A 81 9.49 -8.67 -5.55
N MET A 82 8.69 -8.26 -4.65
CA MET A 82 7.24 -8.05 -4.84
C MET A 82 6.46 -9.36 -5.12
N ARG A 83 6.62 -10.37 -4.26
CA ARG A 83 6.05 -11.69 -4.57
C ARG A 83 4.97 -12.19 -3.61
N ARG A 84 4.83 -11.54 -2.44
CA ARG A 84 3.96 -11.99 -1.35
C ARG A 84 3.32 -10.78 -0.65
N PHE A 85 3.37 -10.77 0.69
CA PHE A 85 2.88 -9.66 1.51
C PHE A 85 3.68 -8.36 1.35
N ASP A 86 4.86 -8.44 0.76
CA ASP A 86 5.70 -7.31 0.38
C ASP A 86 5.28 -6.68 -0.96
N PHE A 87 4.40 -7.32 -1.74
CA PHE A 87 3.97 -6.78 -3.04
C PHE A 87 3.30 -5.42 -2.91
N ASP A 88 2.24 -5.35 -2.10
CA ASP A 88 1.41 -4.16 -2.01
C ASP A 88 2.17 -2.91 -1.50
N PRO A 89 2.88 -2.96 -0.37
CA PRO A 89 3.60 -1.78 0.11
C PRO A 89 4.76 -1.39 -0.82
N GLU A 90 5.49 -2.35 -1.39
CA GLU A 90 6.56 -2.05 -2.34
C GLU A 90 6.01 -1.43 -3.64
N ALA A 91 4.89 -1.95 -4.18
CA ALA A 91 4.24 -1.41 -5.37
C ALA A 91 3.81 0.05 -5.16
N VAL A 92 3.16 0.34 -4.03
CA VAL A 92 2.69 1.69 -3.68
C VAL A 92 3.86 2.67 -3.61
N VAL A 93 4.92 2.35 -2.89
CA VAL A 93 6.10 3.24 -2.76
C VAL A 93 6.76 3.48 -4.11
N ARG A 94 6.98 2.43 -4.91
CA ARG A 94 7.62 2.56 -6.22
C ARG A 94 6.75 3.29 -7.24
N LEU A 95 5.44 3.14 -7.19
CA LEU A 95 4.51 3.91 -8.02
C LEU A 95 4.56 5.40 -7.65
N CYS A 96 4.62 5.73 -6.35
CA CYS A 96 4.85 7.10 -5.91
C CYS A 96 6.17 7.67 -6.46
N TRP A 97 7.26 6.90 -6.44
CA TRP A 97 8.53 7.31 -7.06
C TRP A 97 8.43 7.50 -8.57
N ALA A 98 7.55 6.76 -9.22
CA ALA A 98 7.25 6.92 -10.65
C ALA A 98 6.30 8.11 -10.96
N GLY A 99 5.85 8.85 -9.94
CA GLY A 99 4.97 10.02 -10.08
C GLY A 99 3.49 9.69 -10.08
N VAL A 100 3.09 8.45 -9.76
CA VAL A 100 1.67 8.08 -9.64
C VAL A 100 1.14 8.57 -8.30
N ARG A 101 0.05 9.34 -8.33
CA ARG A 101 -0.57 9.88 -7.11
C ARG A 101 -1.45 8.82 -6.44
N PRO A 102 -1.39 8.67 -5.10
CA PRO A 102 -2.34 7.87 -4.34
C PRO A 102 -3.64 8.65 -4.10
N ILE A 103 -4.78 8.00 -4.29
CA ILE A 103 -6.11 8.43 -3.85
C ILE A 103 -6.55 7.44 -2.78
N ASN A 104 -6.95 7.93 -1.62
CA ASN A 104 -7.39 7.06 -0.52
C ASN A 104 -8.92 7.10 -0.42
N ILE A 105 -9.55 5.94 -0.33
CA ILE A 105 -10.99 5.79 -0.10
C ILE A 105 -11.17 4.96 1.17
N ASP A 106 -11.92 5.47 2.12
CA ASP A 106 -12.25 4.74 3.35
C ASP A 106 -13.07 3.49 2.99
N ALA A 107 -12.59 2.36 3.45
CA ALA A 107 -13.20 1.06 3.16
C ALA A 107 -13.40 0.27 4.44
N PRO A 108 -14.65 0.05 4.88
CA PRO A 108 -14.95 -0.81 6.02
C PRO A 108 -14.37 -2.20 5.80
N VAL A 109 -13.73 -2.74 6.84
CA VAL A 109 -13.21 -4.10 6.81
C VAL A 109 -13.83 -4.93 7.93
N ARG A 110 -14.37 -6.09 7.58
CA ARG A 110 -14.89 -7.05 8.54
C ARG A 110 -13.84 -8.11 8.84
N TYR A 111 -13.54 -8.29 10.11
CA TYR A 111 -12.73 -9.42 10.56
C TYR A 111 -13.66 -10.57 10.93
N PHE A 112 -13.40 -11.74 10.35
CA PHE A 112 -14.06 -12.97 10.73
C PHE A 112 -13.27 -13.65 11.84
N SER A 113 -13.96 -14.07 12.90
CA SER A 113 -13.37 -14.93 13.93
C SER A 113 -13.01 -16.30 13.36
N ALA A 114 -12.18 -17.07 14.07
CA ALA A 114 -11.86 -18.45 13.66
C ALA A 114 -13.13 -19.32 13.58
N GLN A 115 -14.14 -19.04 14.41
CA GLN A 115 -15.43 -19.73 14.42
C GLN A 115 -16.28 -19.40 13.18
N GLU A 116 -16.10 -18.23 12.59
CA GLU A 116 -16.73 -17.79 11.33
C GLU A 116 -15.91 -18.17 10.09
N GLY A 117 -14.90 -19.05 10.22
CA GLY A 117 -14.05 -19.49 9.12
C GLY A 117 -12.96 -18.48 8.72
N GLY A 118 -12.61 -17.54 9.60
CA GLY A 118 -11.53 -16.59 9.38
C GLY A 118 -10.17 -17.29 9.34
N VAL A 119 -9.49 -17.27 8.18
CA VAL A 119 -8.15 -17.84 8.01
C VAL A 119 -7.15 -16.72 7.81
N SER A 120 -6.08 -16.73 8.61
CA SER A 120 -4.94 -15.82 8.42
C SER A 120 -3.77 -16.57 7.80
N HIS A 121 -3.40 -16.19 6.58
CA HIS A 121 -2.21 -16.71 5.90
C HIS A 121 -0.92 -15.99 6.30
N PHE A 122 -1.00 -14.95 7.13
CA PHE A 122 0.15 -14.19 7.61
C PHE A 122 0.91 -14.98 8.69
N LYS A 123 2.15 -15.37 8.38
CA LYS A 123 3.08 -16.03 9.30
C LYS A 123 3.93 -14.96 9.98
N TYR A 124 3.59 -14.65 11.23
CA TYR A 124 4.03 -13.45 11.94
C TYR A 124 5.54 -13.19 11.88
N LEU A 125 6.36 -14.18 12.24
CA LEU A 125 7.82 -13.99 12.25
C LEU A 125 8.38 -13.82 10.84
N ARG A 126 8.06 -14.75 9.93
CA ARG A 126 8.59 -14.74 8.56
C ARG A 126 8.17 -13.50 7.77
N ASP A 127 6.88 -13.17 7.84
CA ASP A 127 6.35 -12.09 7.01
C ASP A 127 6.77 -10.72 7.54
N ASN A 128 6.96 -10.57 8.87
CA ASN A 128 7.58 -9.35 9.44
C ASN A 128 9.06 -9.21 9.05
N VAL A 129 9.84 -10.29 9.01
CA VAL A 129 11.23 -10.24 8.51
C VAL A 129 11.25 -9.82 7.03
N LEU A 130 10.35 -10.34 6.20
CA LEU A 130 10.24 -9.94 4.78
C LEU A 130 9.84 -8.48 4.63
N LEU A 131 8.88 -7.99 5.41
CA LEU A 131 8.47 -6.59 5.40
C LEU A 131 9.60 -5.67 5.86
N THR A 132 10.33 -6.04 6.91
CA THR A 132 11.49 -5.28 7.39
C THR A 132 12.57 -5.20 6.32
N TRP A 133 12.89 -6.32 5.68
CA TRP A 133 13.85 -6.36 4.57
C TRP A 133 13.39 -5.52 3.38
N MET A 134 12.11 -5.56 3.06
CA MET A 134 11.52 -4.73 2.02
C MET A 134 11.70 -3.25 2.33
N HIS A 135 11.29 -2.78 3.52
CA HIS A 135 11.47 -1.37 3.92
C HIS A 135 12.95 -0.96 3.97
N THR A 136 13.86 -1.85 4.39
CA THR A 136 15.31 -1.56 4.34
C THR A 136 15.76 -1.28 2.89
N ARG A 137 15.36 -2.10 1.93
CA ARG A 137 15.68 -1.90 0.50
C ARG A 137 15.03 -0.64 -0.07
N LEU A 138 13.79 -0.37 0.31
CA LEU A 138 13.06 0.83 -0.11
C LEU A 138 13.70 2.07 0.49
N PHE A 139 14.10 2.04 1.76
CA PHE A 139 14.78 3.17 2.39
C PHE A 139 16.11 3.51 1.71
N ILE A 140 16.93 2.51 1.38
CA ILE A 140 18.16 2.73 0.60
C ILE A 140 17.80 3.35 -0.76
N GLY A 141 16.79 2.80 -1.45
CA GLY A 141 16.31 3.33 -2.72
C GLY A 141 15.74 4.75 -2.61
N PHE A 142 15.12 5.10 -1.51
CA PHE A 142 14.62 6.44 -1.19
C PHE A 142 15.77 7.43 -1.02
N VAL A 143 16.78 7.09 -0.21
CA VAL A 143 17.95 7.96 0.00
C VAL A 143 18.64 8.30 -1.31
N LEU A 144 18.83 7.30 -2.20
CA LEU A 144 19.42 7.52 -3.52
C LEU A 144 18.56 8.41 -4.44
N ARG A 145 17.24 8.42 -4.25
CA ARG A 145 16.29 9.23 -5.03
C ARG A 145 15.92 10.56 -4.37
N LEU A 146 16.37 10.80 -3.15
CA LEU A 146 15.98 11.97 -2.37
C LEU A 146 16.14 13.30 -3.14
N PRO A 147 17.25 13.58 -3.83
CA PRO A 147 17.38 14.83 -4.59
C PRO A 147 16.31 14.97 -5.67
N LEU A 148 16.01 13.89 -6.40
CA LEU A 148 14.99 13.89 -7.46
C LEU A 148 13.57 14.06 -6.88
N LEU A 149 13.28 13.41 -5.75
CA LEU A 149 11.97 13.49 -5.11
C LEU A 149 11.71 14.88 -4.53
N VAL A 150 12.73 15.48 -3.91
CA VAL A 150 12.66 16.86 -3.40
C VAL A 150 12.47 17.84 -4.55
N TRP A 151 13.27 17.71 -5.62
CA TRP A 151 13.14 18.57 -6.80
C TRP A 151 11.72 18.50 -7.39
N ARG A 152 11.18 17.30 -7.59
CA ARG A 152 9.81 17.13 -8.08
C ARG A 152 8.76 17.76 -7.16
N ARG A 153 8.97 17.70 -5.85
CA ARG A 153 8.04 18.31 -4.89
C ARG A 153 8.06 19.84 -4.92
N LEU A 154 9.19 20.44 -5.29
CA LEU A 154 9.32 21.89 -5.40
C LEU A 154 8.82 22.43 -6.74
N THR A 155 8.70 21.58 -7.78
CA THR A 155 8.33 21.97 -9.15
C THR A 155 6.86 21.62 -9.51
N ASN A 156 6.13 20.87 -8.66
CA ASN A 156 4.72 20.53 -8.80
C ASN A 156 3.87 21.23 -7.72
#